data_5bcc0aab5d2fdc34b52915e633d2de56
#
_entry.id   5bcc0aab5d2fdc34b52915e633d2de56
#
_cell.length_a   1.000
_cell.length_b   1.000
_cell.length_c   1.000
_cell.angle_alpha   90.00
_cell.angle_beta   90.00
_cell.angle_gamma   90.00
#
_symmetry.space_group_name_H-M   'P 1'
#
loop_
_entity.id
_entity.type
_entity.pdbx_description
1 polymer ?
#
loop_
_entity_poly.entity_id
_entity_poly.type
_entity_poly.pdbx_seq_one_letter_code
_entity_poly.pdbx_strand_id
1 'polypeptide(L)'
;MMSARHFLSLMDCTPEELVSVIRRGIELKDLRNRGVLFEPLKNRVLGMIFEKSSTRTRVSFEAGMIQLGGQAIFLSSRDTQLGRGEPIADAARVMSRMLDAVMIRTFAHSTVTEFSANSRVPVINGLSDDLHPCQLLADMQTFLEHRGSIQGKTVAWIGDGNNMCSSYIEAAIQFYFQLRVACPEGYEPDARFLAQAGDRVTVVRDPRDAVIGAHLVSTDVWTSMGQEEETAKRLALFAPFQVTRALLDLAAPDVLFMHCLPAHRGEEISLDLLDDERSVAWDQAENRLHAQKALLEFLVPPSYHHA
;
A
#
# COMPACT_ATOMS: atom_id res chain seq x y z
N MET A 1 -18.19 -24.30 -6.59
CA MET A 1 -18.15 -22.89 -6.19
C MET A 1 -16.83 -22.35 -6.67
N MET A 2 -16.78 -21.24 -7.41
CA MET A 2 -15.52 -20.59 -7.73
C MET A 2 -14.86 -20.15 -6.41
N SER A 3 -13.55 -20.35 -6.27
CA SER A 3 -12.79 -19.84 -5.14
C SER A 3 -12.89 -18.31 -5.10
N ALA A 4 -13.02 -17.74 -3.91
CA ALA A 4 -12.98 -16.29 -3.76
C ALA A 4 -11.64 -15.75 -4.29
N ARG A 5 -11.68 -14.59 -4.92
CA ARG A 5 -10.47 -13.89 -5.35
C ARG A 5 -9.94 -13.05 -4.19
N HIS A 6 -8.64 -13.16 -3.92
CA HIS A 6 -7.97 -12.43 -2.86
C HIS A 6 -7.05 -11.35 -3.44
N PHE A 7 -6.62 -10.40 -2.60
CA PHE A 7 -5.63 -9.38 -2.92
C PHE A 7 -4.60 -9.29 -1.78
N LEU A 8 -3.61 -10.16 -1.81
CA LEU A 8 -2.56 -10.27 -0.79
C LEU A 8 -1.28 -9.55 -1.22
N SER A 9 -1.11 -9.40 -2.53
CA SER A 9 0.03 -8.87 -3.24
C SER A 9 -0.44 -8.21 -4.54
N LEU A 10 0.36 -7.32 -5.15
CA LEU A 10 0.07 -6.82 -6.49
C LEU A 10 0.13 -7.94 -7.54
N MET A 11 0.86 -9.02 -7.26
CA MET A 11 1.01 -10.16 -8.17
C MET A 11 -0.24 -11.04 -8.25
N ASP A 12 -1.26 -10.83 -7.41
CA ASP A 12 -2.56 -11.52 -7.46
C ASP A 12 -3.47 -10.99 -8.58
N CYS A 13 -3.07 -9.91 -9.23
CA CYS A 13 -3.78 -9.27 -10.33
C CYS A 13 -2.90 -9.20 -11.59
N THR A 14 -3.53 -9.15 -12.76
CA THR A 14 -2.79 -8.81 -13.98
C THR A 14 -2.49 -7.31 -14.03
N PRO A 15 -1.48 -6.87 -14.81
CA PRO A 15 -1.22 -5.45 -15.03
C PRO A 15 -2.46 -4.66 -15.49
N GLU A 16 -3.25 -5.23 -16.40
CA GLU A 16 -4.46 -4.61 -16.94
C GLU A 16 -5.54 -4.44 -15.87
N GLU A 17 -5.70 -5.43 -14.99
CA GLU A 17 -6.63 -5.36 -13.87
C GLU A 17 -6.23 -4.29 -12.86
N LEU A 18 -4.94 -4.20 -12.52
CA LEU A 18 -4.44 -3.14 -11.63
C LEU A 18 -4.67 -1.75 -12.22
N VAL A 19 -4.39 -1.57 -13.52
CA VAL A 19 -4.67 -0.31 -14.22
C VAL A 19 -6.17 -0.01 -14.22
N SER A 20 -7.02 -1.01 -14.39
CA SER A 20 -8.48 -0.87 -14.34
C SER A 20 -8.94 -0.42 -12.94
N VAL A 21 -8.43 -1.04 -11.87
CA VAL A 21 -8.72 -0.66 -10.49
C VAL A 21 -8.29 0.78 -10.20
N ILE A 22 -7.09 1.19 -10.65
CA ILE A 22 -6.58 2.55 -10.48
C ILE A 22 -7.47 3.58 -11.21
N ARG A 23 -7.82 3.33 -12.47
CA ARG A 23 -8.72 4.21 -13.23
C ARG A 23 -10.10 4.31 -12.57
N ARG A 24 -10.60 3.17 -12.07
CA ARG A 24 -11.86 3.17 -11.33
C ARG A 24 -11.78 3.99 -10.04
N GLY A 25 -10.63 3.97 -9.34
CA GLY A 25 -10.38 4.84 -8.19
C GLY A 25 -10.51 6.32 -8.53
N ILE A 26 -9.95 6.74 -9.67
CA ILE A 26 -10.07 8.13 -10.18
C ILE A 26 -11.55 8.48 -10.47
N GLU A 27 -12.29 7.59 -11.14
CA GLU A 27 -13.71 7.80 -11.41
C GLU A 27 -14.53 7.91 -10.11
N LEU A 28 -14.27 7.06 -9.12
CA LEU A 28 -14.95 7.10 -7.82
C LEU A 28 -14.60 8.36 -7.02
N LYS A 29 -13.40 8.91 -7.19
CA LYS A 29 -13.00 10.22 -6.65
C LYS A 29 -13.80 11.35 -7.30
N ASP A 30 -13.93 11.35 -8.62
CA ASP A 30 -14.73 12.34 -9.37
C ASP A 30 -16.22 12.27 -8.98
N LEU A 31 -16.81 11.08 -8.93
CA LEU A 31 -18.20 10.90 -8.51
C LEU A 31 -18.45 11.50 -7.12
N ARG A 32 -17.54 11.23 -6.17
CA ARG A 32 -17.61 11.81 -4.82
C ARG A 32 -17.54 13.33 -4.83
N ASN A 33 -16.56 13.89 -5.56
CA ASN A 33 -16.35 15.34 -5.63
C ASN A 33 -17.55 16.06 -6.25
N ARG A 34 -18.28 15.39 -7.13
CA ARG A 34 -19.53 15.88 -7.75
C ARG A 34 -20.78 15.62 -6.90
N GLY A 35 -20.62 14.99 -5.73
CA GLY A 35 -21.76 14.65 -4.87
C GLY A 35 -22.69 13.56 -5.42
N VAL A 36 -22.22 12.73 -6.36
CA VAL A 36 -23.00 11.64 -6.95
C VAL A 36 -23.02 10.46 -6.00
N LEU A 37 -24.22 10.03 -5.60
CA LEU A 37 -24.39 8.83 -4.78
C LEU A 37 -24.18 7.57 -5.64
N PHE A 38 -23.27 6.71 -5.19
CA PHE A 38 -22.95 5.45 -5.85
C PHE A 38 -22.72 4.34 -4.80
N GLU A 39 -23.70 3.43 -4.66
CA GLU A 39 -23.78 2.44 -3.58
C GLU A 39 -23.81 0.98 -4.09
N PRO A 40 -22.80 0.52 -4.86
CA PRO A 40 -22.79 -0.83 -5.45
C PRO A 40 -22.70 -1.95 -4.40
N LEU A 41 -22.21 -1.65 -3.19
CA LEU A 41 -22.01 -2.62 -2.12
C LEU A 41 -23.04 -2.46 -0.99
N LYS A 42 -24.24 -1.99 -1.31
CA LYS A 42 -25.33 -1.88 -0.34
C LYS A 42 -25.59 -3.23 0.34
N ASN A 43 -25.75 -3.21 1.67
CA ASN A 43 -25.92 -4.40 2.52
C ASN A 43 -24.72 -5.38 2.54
N ARG A 44 -23.54 -4.98 2.04
CA ARG A 44 -22.30 -5.76 2.19
C ARG A 44 -21.55 -5.36 3.45
N VAL A 45 -20.85 -6.31 4.05
CA VAL A 45 -20.12 -6.12 5.31
C VAL A 45 -18.65 -6.49 5.13
N LEU A 46 -17.77 -5.54 5.42
CA LEU A 46 -16.32 -5.72 5.47
C LEU A 46 -15.89 -5.97 6.92
N GLY A 47 -15.23 -7.10 7.19
CA GLY A 47 -14.50 -7.29 8.44
C GLY A 47 -13.08 -6.72 8.33
N MET A 48 -12.65 -5.95 9.32
CA MET A 48 -11.30 -5.35 9.33
C MET A 48 -10.52 -5.84 10.55
N ILE A 49 -9.60 -6.78 10.36
CA ILE A 49 -8.77 -7.36 11.42
C ILE A 49 -7.48 -6.56 11.54
N PHE A 50 -7.18 -6.06 12.74
CA PHE A 50 -6.00 -5.27 13.03
C PHE A 50 -5.18 -5.88 14.18
N GLU A 51 -3.96 -6.35 13.89
CA GLU A 51 -2.91 -6.64 14.87
C GLU A 51 -2.00 -5.43 15.09
N LYS A 52 -1.77 -4.65 14.03
CA LYS A 52 -1.07 -3.36 14.06
C LYS A 52 -2.06 -2.21 13.92
N SER A 53 -2.03 -1.23 14.81
CA SER A 53 -2.87 -0.04 14.72
C SER A 53 -2.55 0.78 13.45
N SER A 54 -3.57 1.41 12.87
CA SER A 54 -3.41 2.35 11.76
C SER A 54 -4.68 3.20 11.58
N THR A 55 -4.53 4.50 11.82
CA THR A 55 -5.63 5.45 11.59
C THR A 55 -5.98 5.54 10.10
N ARG A 56 -4.98 5.69 9.23
CA ARG A 56 -5.21 5.85 7.77
C ARG A 56 -5.87 4.63 7.16
N THR A 57 -5.38 3.43 7.43
CA THR A 57 -5.98 2.18 6.91
C THR A 57 -7.40 1.99 7.42
N ARG A 58 -7.63 2.24 8.71
CA ARG A 58 -8.97 2.13 9.29
C ARG A 58 -9.93 3.12 8.63
N VAL A 59 -9.58 4.41 8.62
CA VAL A 59 -10.46 5.46 8.08
C VAL A 59 -10.74 5.24 6.60
N SER A 60 -9.72 4.89 5.79
CA SER A 60 -9.89 4.74 4.34
C SER A 60 -10.78 3.53 3.97
N PHE A 61 -10.63 2.39 4.64
CA PHE A 61 -11.50 1.22 4.39
C PHE A 61 -12.91 1.40 4.96
N GLU A 62 -13.03 1.90 6.20
CA GLU A 62 -14.32 2.11 6.87
C GLU A 62 -15.16 3.16 6.12
N ALA A 63 -14.58 4.34 5.85
CA ALA A 63 -15.24 5.38 5.06
C ALA A 63 -15.50 4.92 3.61
N GLY A 64 -14.57 4.19 3.01
CA GLY A 64 -14.71 3.64 1.66
C GLY A 64 -15.91 2.70 1.56
N MET A 65 -16.05 1.77 2.50
CA MET A 65 -17.15 0.81 2.52
C MET A 65 -18.48 1.51 2.75
N ILE A 66 -18.54 2.48 3.67
CA ILE A 66 -19.76 3.29 3.92
C ILE A 66 -20.15 4.07 2.66
N GLN A 67 -19.19 4.69 1.97
CA GLN A 67 -19.47 5.44 0.73
C GLN A 67 -19.93 4.56 -0.44
N LEU A 68 -19.65 3.27 -0.41
CA LEU A 68 -20.15 2.28 -1.36
C LEU A 68 -21.49 1.66 -0.92
N GLY A 69 -22.12 2.16 0.15
CA GLY A 69 -23.40 1.71 0.67
C GLY A 69 -23.34 0.50 1.61
N GLY A 70 -22.12 0.02 1.91
CA GLY A 70 -21.91 -1.11 2.81
C GLY A 70 -21.64 -0.70 4.25
N GLN A 71 -21.18 -1.66 5.05
CA GLN A 71 -20.83 -1.51 6.45
C GLN A 71 -19.42 -2.08 6.70
N ALA A 72 -18.73 -1.59 7.73
CA ALA A 72 -17.44 -2.15 8.14
C ALA A 72 -17.45 -2.45 9.64
N ILE A 73 -16.84 -3.58 10.02
CA ILE A 73 -16.67 -4.00 11.42
C ILE A 73 -15.20 -3.98 11.75
N PHE A 74 -14.80 -3.15 12.70
CA PHE A 74 -13.45 -3.11 13.22
C PHE A 74 -13.23 -4.21 14.27
N LEU A 75 -12.20 -5.03 14.05
CA LEU A 75 -11.83 -6.16 14.88
C LEU A 75 -10.37 -6.01 15.33
N SER A 76 -10.16 -5.60 16.58
CA SER A 76 -8.84 -5.59 17.20
C SER A 76 -8.47 -7.01 17.63
N SER A 77 -7.23 -7.44 17.39
CA SER A 77 -6.74 -8.73 17.91
C SER A 77 -6.82 -8.83 19.44
N ARG A 78 -6.77 -7.68 20.14
CA ARG A 78 -6.91 -7.63 21.61
C ARG A 78 -8.32 -8.00 22.07
N ASP A 79 -9.33 -7.76 21.23
CA ASP A 79 -10.75 -7.92 21.56
C ASP A 79 -11.38 -9.15 20.87
N THR A 80 -10.58 -9.90 20.08
CA THR A 80 -11.02 -11.09 19.36
C THR A 80 -10.34 -12.35 19.89
N GLN A 81 -10.90 -13.53 19.56
CA GLN A 81 -10.34 -14.83 19.92
C GLN A 81 -9.02 -15.10 19.17
N LEU A 82 -8.77 -14.48 18.03
CA LEU A 82 -7.49 -14.55 17.30
C LEU A 82 -6.32 -14.18 18.20
N GLY A 83 -6.45 -13.11 18.99
CA GLY A 83 -5.44 -12.72 19.99
C GLY A 83 -5.38 -13.61 21.22
N ARG A 84 -6.28 -14.60 21.34
CA ARG A 84 -6.40 -15.55 22.47
C ARG A 84 -6.10 -17.00 22.07
N GLY A 85 -5.51 -17.23 20.88
CA GLY A 85 -5.04 -18.51 20.42
C GLY A 85 -6.05 -19.34 19.60
N GLU A 86 -7.14 -18.73 19.10
CA GLU A 86 -7.97 -19.38 18.08
C GLU A 86 -7.14 -19.58 16.79
N PRO A 87 -7.15 -20.80 16.20
CA PRO A 87 -6.47 -21.03 14.94
C PRO A 87 -6.99 -20.09 13.83
N ILE A 88 -6.08 -19.51 13.05
CA ILE A 88 -6.40 -18.59 11.94
C ILE A 88 -7.37 -19.24 10.95
N ALA A 89 -7.16 -20.51 10.64
CA ALA A 89 -8.01 -21.28 9.74
C ALA A 89 -9.47 -21.38 10.23
N ASP A 90 -9.68 -21.53 11.55
CA ASP A 90 -11.03 -21.65 12.12
C ASP A 90 -11.73 -20.28 12.14
N ALA A 91 -11.03 -19.23 12.55
CA ALA A 91 -11.54 -17.86 12.45
C ALA A 91 -11.93 -17.51 11.01
N ALA A 92 -11.11 -17.86 10.01
CA ALA A 92 -11.41 -17.64 8.59
C ALA A 92 -12.69 -18.36 8.14
N ARG A 93 -12.85 -19.64 8.53
CA ARG A 93 -14.05 -20.44 8.22
C ARG A 93 -15.31 -19.87 8.82
N VAL A 94 -15.25 -19.35 10.05
CA VAL A 94 -16.39 -18.74 10.73
C VAL A 94 -16.71 -17.38 10.13
N MET A 95 -15.73 -16.48 10.08
CA MET A 95 -15.94 -15.09 9.64
C MET A 95 -16.38 -15.00 8.18
N SER A 96 -15.84 -15.84 7.30
CA SER A 96 -16.23 -15.88 5.87
C SER A 96 -17.66 -16.40 5.62
N ARG A 97 -18.39 -16.81 6.65
CA ARG A 97 -19.83 -17.15 6.57
C ARG A 97 -20.73 -15.99 6.99
N MET A 98 -20.17 -14.95 7.58
CA MET A 98 -20.90 -13.81 8.15
C MET A 98 -20.57 -12.49 7.46
N LEU A 99 -19.45 -12.45 6.75
CA LEU A 99 -18.89 -11.24 6.10
C LEU A 99 -18.85 -11.44 4.58
N ASP A 100 -18.80 -10.34 3.83
CA ASP A 100 -18.69 -10.35 2.38
C ASP A 100 -17.23 -10.15 1.91
N ALA A 101 -16.38 -9.57 2.75
CA ALA A 101 -14.94 -9.46 2.55
C ALA A 101 -14.23 -9.30 3.90
N VAL A 102 -12.93 -9.59 3.92
CA VAL A 102 -12.07 -9.38 5.10
C VAL A 102 -10.80 -8.63 4.70
N MET A 103 -10.47 -7.57 5.41
CA MET A 103 -9.18 -6.89 5.34
C MET A 103 -8.37 -7.22 6.59
N ILE A 104 -7.10 -7.58 6.40
CA ILE A 104 -6.19 -7.96 7.49
C ILE A 104 -4.97 -7.06 7.48
N ARG A 105 -4.67 -6.46 8.63
CA ARG A 105 -3.42 -5.74 8.88
C ARG A 105 -2.70 -6.40 10.05
N THR A 106 -1.57 -7.03 9.73
CA THR A 106 -0.89 -7.95 10.64
C THR A 106 0.64 -7.73 10.61
N PHE A 107 1.37 -8.51 11.41
CA PHE A 107 2.81 -8.66 11.32
C PHE A 107 3.16 -9.72 10.26
N ALA A 108 2.99 -10.99 10.58
CA ALA A 108 3.40 -12.08 9.71
C ALA A 108 2.53 -12.17 8.44
N HIS A 109 3.15 -12.19 7.26
CA HIS A 109 2.43 -12.39 6.00
C HIS A 109 1.72 -13.75 5.93
N SER A 110 2.26 -14.77 6.64
CA SER A 110 1.62 -16.09 6.77
C SER A 110 0.21 -16.02 7.37
N THR A 111 -0.08 -15.06 8.25
CA THR A 111 -1.44 -14.84 8.79
C THR A 111 -2.44 -14.56 7.67
N VAL A 112 -2.05 -13.70 6.72
CA VAL A 112 -2.92 -13.32 5.59
C VAL A 112 -3.10 -14.49 4.63
N THR A 113 -2.03 -15.21 4.32
CA THR A 113 -2.07 -16.36 3.41
C THR A 113 -2.84 -17.54 4.00
N GLU A 114 -2.68 -17.85 5.28
CA GLU A 114 -3.44 -18.91 5.96
C GLU A 114 -4.94 -18.55 6.05
N PHE A 115 -5.27 -17.29 6.38
CA PHE A 115 -6.65 -16.83 6.42
C PHE A 115 -7.31 -16.94 5.03
N SER A 116 -6.63 -16.48 3.97
CA SER A 116 -7.15 -16.53 2.61
C SER A 116 -7.39 -17.94 2.12
N ALA A 117 -6.48 -18.88 2.41
CA ALA A 117 -6.62 -20.29 2.06
C ALA A 117 -7.85 -20.98 2.69
N ASN A 118 -8.39 -20.44 3.78
CA ASN A 118 -9.56 -20.98 4.50
C ASN A 118 -10.81 -20.10 4.38
N SER A 119 -10.74 -18.97 3.64
CA SER A 119 -11.83 -18.03 3.46
C SER A 119 -12.68 -18.35 2.23
N ARG A 120 -14.00 -18.12 2.34
CA ARG A 120 -14.96 -18.20 1.22
C ARG A 120 -15.21 -16.85 0.57
N VAL A 121 -14.71 -15.78 1.17
CA VAL A 121 -14.87 -14.39 0.72
C VAL A 121 -13.53 -13.77 0.43
N PRO A 122 -13.47 -12.68 -0.35
CA PRO A 122 -12.24 -11.96 -0.61
C PRO A 122 -11.48 -11.59 0.65
N VAL A 123 -10.16 -11.80 0.63
CA VAL A 123 -9.23 -11.34 1.68
C VAL A 123 -8.29 -10.31 1.07
N ILE A 124 -8.13 -9.19 1.77
CA ILE A 124 -7.31 -8.06 1.37
C ILE A 124 -6.17 -7.89 2.37
N ASN A 125 -4.93 -7.86 1.89
CA ASN A 125 -3.77 -7.49 2.68
C ASN A 125 -3.74 -5.96 2.89
N GLY A 126 -4.15 -5.51 4.07
CA GLY A 126 -4.09 -4.10 4.46
C GLY A 126 -2.67 -3.63 4.80
N LEU A 127 -1.81 -4.52 5.22
CA LEU A 127 -0.36 -4.47 5.41
C LEU A 127 0.09 -5.75 6.13
N SER A 128 1.23 -6.27 5.72
CA SER A 128 2.02 -7.26 6.47
C SER A 128 3.50 -6.81 6.53
N ASP A 129 4.36 -7.58 7.23
CA ASP A 129 5.80 -7.29 7.27
C ASP A 129 6.47 -7.48 5.90
N ASP A 130 5.86 -8.24 5.00
CA ASP A 130 6.38 -8.46 3.65
C ASP A 130 5.91 -7.38 2.66
N LEU A 131 4.63 -6.96 2.71
CA LEU A 131 3.98 -6.19 1.66
C LEU A 131 2.94 -5.20 2.18
N HIS A 132 2.75 -4.12 1.40
CA HIS A 132 1.67 -3.14 1.56
C HIS A 132 0.99 -2.81 0.21
N PRO A 133 0.31 -3.77 -0.44
CA PRO A 133 -0.17 -3.63 -1.81
C PRO A 133 -1.22 -2.52 -1.97
N CYS A 134 -2.07 -2.30 -0.95
CA CYS A 134 -3.07 -1.22 -0.97
C CYS A 134 -2.46 0.19 -1.00
N GLN A 135 -1.24 0.36 -0.48
CA GLN A 135 -0.52 1.63 -0.59
C GLN A 135 -0.11 1.87 -2.04
N LEU A 136 0.44 0.86 -2.69
CA LEU A 136 0.91 0.99 -4.06
C LEU A 136 -0.20 1.27 -5.07
N LEU A 137 -1.43 0.78 -4.84
CA LEU A 137 -2.58 1.20 -5.66
C LEU A 137 -2.80 2.72 -5.58
N ALA A 138 -2.71 3.30 -4.38
CA ALA A 138 -2.85 4.73 -4.17
C ALA A 138 -1.67 5.53 -4.76
N ASP A 139 -0.44 5.01 -4.63
CA ASP A 139 0.76 5.64 -5.18
C ASP A 139 0.69 5.71 -6.70
N MET A 140 0.31 4.60 -7.34
CA MET A 140 0.15 4.53 -8.79
C MET A 140 -1.04 5.37 -9.29
N GLN A 141 -2.14 5.43 -8.52
CA GLN A 141 -3.25 6.35 -8.82
C GLN A 141 -2.77 7.81 -8.77
N THR A 142 -2.05 8.18 -7.73
CA THR A 142 -1.53 9.55 -7.55
C THR A 142 -0.57 9.92 -8.68
N PHE A 143 0.34 9.01 -9.04
CA PHE A 143 1.23 9.26 -10.16
C PHE A 143 0.46 9.45 -11.47
N LEU A 144 -0.54 8.60 -11.73
CA LEU A 144 -1.37 8.68 -12.94
C LEU A 144 -2.15 10.01 -13.01
N GLU A 145 -2.70 10.49 -11.90
CA GLU A 145 -3.42 11.77 -11.82
C GLU A 145 -2.52 12.97 -12.13
N HIS A 146 -1.26 12.96 -11.64
CA HIS A 146 -0.34 14.10 -11.77
C HIS A 146 0.52 14.08 -13.03
N ARG A 147 0.91 12.89 -13.52
CA ARG A 147 1.94 12.72 -14.57
C ARG A 147 1.57 11.75 -15.68
N GLY A 148 0.39 11.13 -15.62
CA GLY A 148 0.04 10.09 -16.58
C GLY A 148 0.72 8.76 -16.32
N SER A 149 1.04 7.99 -17.37
CA SER A 149 1.60 6.64 -17.23
C SER A 149 2.98 6.64 -16.60
N ILE A 150 3.19 5.76 -15.62
CA ILE A 150 4.50 5.49 -15.01
C ILE A 150 5.34 4.50 -15.85
N GLN A 151 4.75 3.84 -16.83
CA GLN A 151 5.43 2.87 -17.69
C GLN A 151 6.68 3.47 -18.34
N GLY A 152 7.81 2.76 -18.25
CA GLY A 152 9.09 3.18 -18.79
C GLY A 152 9.78 4.31 -18.02
N LYS A 153 9.19 4.80 -16.94
CA LYS A 153 9.79 5.83 -16.07
C LYS A 153 10.79 5.23 -15.10
N THR A 154 11.57 6.07 -14.46
CA THR A 154 12.46 5.70 -13.36
C THR A 154 11.87 6.16 -12.04
N VAL A 155 11.84 5.28 -11.07
CA VAL A 155 11.39 5.51 -9.69
C VAL A 155 12.60 5.29 -8.76
N ALA A 156 12.80 6.16 -7.79
CA ALA A 156 13.80 6.01 -6.74
C ALA A 156 13.11 5.70 -5.41
N TRP A 157 13.54 4.63 -4.77
CA TRP A 157 13.28 4.32 -3.39
C TRP A 157 14.51 4.65 -2.55
N ILE A 158 14.35 5.43 -1.48
CA ILE A 158 15.46 5.85 -0.62
C ILE A 158 15.16 5.43 0.81
N GLY A 159 15.98 4.56 1.39
CA GLY A 159 15.82 4.12 2.79
C GLY A 159 15.88 2.61 2.95
N ASP A 160 15.14 2.09 3.91
CA ASP A 160 15.12 0.66 4.29
C ASP A 160 14.47 -0.20 3.20
N GLY A 161 15.04 -1.38 2.96
CA GLY A 161 14.47 -2.42 2.10
C GLY A 161 13.27 -3.14 2.73
N ASN A 162 12.38 -2.40 3.38
CA ASN A 162 11.23 -2.89 4.12
C ASN A 162 10.07 -3.36 3.22
N ASN A 163 8.91 -3.65 3.83
CA ASN A 163 7.69 -4.07 3.13
C ASN A 163 7.18 -3.06 2.08
N MET A 164 7.40 -1.76 2.30
CA MET A 164 7.07 -0.74 1.30
C MET A 164 7.98 -0.84 0.09
N CYS A 165 9.30 -0.99 0.31
CA CYS A 165 10.26 -1.22 -0.75
C CYS A 165 9.94 -2.49 -1.55
N SER A 166 9.63 -3.59 -0.86
CA SER A 166 9.19 -4.85 -1.49
C SER A 166 7.94 -4.66 -2.35
N SER A 167 6.99 -3.85 -1.89
CA SER A 167 5.78 -3.53 -2.65
C SER A 167 6.08 -2.65 -3.88
N TYR A 168 7.06 -1.73 -3.81
CA TYR A 168 7.55 -1.00 -4.98
C TYR A 168 8.24 -1.91 -5.99
N ILE A 169 8.92 -2.98 -5.55
CA ILE A 169 9.50 -3.99 -6.44
C ILE A 169 8.40 -4.71 -7.23
N GLU A 170 7.33 -5.16 -6.56
CA GLU A 170 6.18 -5.75 -7.27
C GLU A 170 5.52 -4.74 -8.23
N ALA A 171 5.39 -3.48 -7.80
CA ALA A 171 4.86 -2.43 -8.66
C ALA A 171 5.74 -2.18 -9.90
N ALA A 172 7.07 -2.26 -9.77
CA ALA A 172 7.98 -2.13 -10.92
C ALA A 172 7.76 -3.24 -11.97
N ILE A 173 7.44 -4.46 -11.51
CA ILE A 173 7.09 -5.58 -12.38
C ILE A 173 5.74 -5.31 -13.08
N GLN A 174 4.72 -4.98 -12.31
CA GLN A 174 3.34 -4.87 -12.78
C GLN A 174 3.07 -3.63 -13.64
N PHE A 175 3.74 -2.51 -13.35
CA PHE A 175 3.54 -1.24 -14.07
C PHE A 175 4.69 -0.88 -15.02
N TYR A 176 5.67 -1.80 -15.20
CA TYR A 176 6.74 -1.71 -16.19
C TYR A 176 7.62 -0.46 -16.05
N PHE A 177 7.99 -0.05 -14.84
CA PHE A 177 8.97 1.01 -14.59
C PHE A 177 10.31 0.45 -14.07
N GLN A 178 11.37 1.28 -14.09
CA GLN A 178 12.65 0.95 -13.50
C GLN A 178 12.68 1.48 -12.07
N LEU A 179 13.06 0.62 -11.11
CA LEU A 179 13.21 0.99 -9.72
C LEU A 179 14.69 0.99 -9.32
N ARG A 180 15.16 2.12 -8.80
CA ARG A 180 16.46 2.21 -8.15
C ARG A 180 16.27 2.32 -6.65
N VAL A 181 16.87 1.39 -5.92
CA VAL A 181 16.78 1.33 -4.45
C VAL A 181 18.10 1.78 -3.86
N ALA A 182 18.11 2.90 -3.13
CA ALA A 182 19.26 3.32 -2.34
C ALA A 182 19.03 2.97 -0.87
N CYS A 183 19.86 2.07 -0.35
CA CYS A 183 19.80 1.62 1.05
C CYS A 183 21.19 1.37 1.61
N PRO A 184 21.38 1.48 2.96
CA PRO A 184 22.61 1.05 3.62
C PRO A 184 22.88 -0.44 3.39
N GLU A 185 24.14 -0.84 3.48
CA GLU A 185 24.54 -2.25 3.46
C GLU A 185 23.91 -3.02 4.63
N GLY A 186 23.36 -4.19 4.32
CA GLY A 186 22.62 -5.04 5.29
C GLY A 186 21.14 -4.65 5.48
N TYR A 187 20.65 -3.65 4.73
CA TYR A 187 19.25 -3.21 4.75
C TYR A 187 18.63 -3.26 3.34
N GLU A 188 19.14 -4.16 2.51
CA GLU A 188 18.59 -4.43 1.19
C GLU A 188 17.20 -5.05 1.27
N PRO A 189 16.36 -4.90 0.23
CA PRO A 189 15.14 -5.67 0.09
C PRO A 189 15.43 -7.17 0.10
N ASP A 190 14.47 -7.95 0.57
CA ASP A 190 14.56 -9.41 0.56
C ASP A 190 14.90 -9.94 -0.85
N ALA A 191 15.90 -10.82 -0.89
CA ALA A 191 16.43 -11.38 -2.13
C ALA A 191 15.36 -12.08 -3.00
N ARG A 192 14.29 -12.60 -2.41
CA ARG A 192 13.17 -13.23 -3.15
C ARG A 192 12.45 -12.21 -4.06
N PHE A 193 12.24 -10.97 -3.61
CA PHE A 193 11.63 -9.92 -4.42
C PHE A 193 12.58 -9.42 -5.51
N LEU A 194 13.86 -9.23 -5.17
CA LEU A 194 14.89 -8.86 -6.15
C LEU A 194 15.00 -9.89 -7.27
N ALA A 195 14.98 -11.19 -6.93
CA ALA A 195 15.04 -12.26 -7.91
C ALA A 195 13.83 -12.28 -8.87
N GLN A 196 12.64 -11.91 -8.38
CA GLN A 196 11.43 -11.80 -9.22
C GLN A 196 11.50 -10.63 -10.20
N ALA A 197 12.11 -9.52 -9.78
CA ALA A 197 12.15 -8.29 -10.57
C ALA A 197 13.21 -8.30 -11.67
N GLY A 198 14.26 -9.11 -11.52
CA GLY A 198 15.37 -9.16 -12.49
C GLY A 198 15.96 -7.77 -12.75
N ASP A 199 16.14 -7.43 -14.01
CA ASP A 199 16.79 -6.17 -14.44
C ASP A 199 15.92 -4.91 -14.21
N ARG A 200 14.71 -5.04 -13.67
CA ARG A 200 13.85 -3.88 -13.36
C ARG A 200 14.27 -3.15 -12.09
N VAL A 201 15.02 -3.81 -11.22
CA VAL A 201 15.43 -3.25 -9.94
C VAL A 201 16.95 -3.21 -9.85
N THR A 202 17.48 -2.06 -9.48
CA THR A 202 18.92 -1.86 -9.23
C THR A 202 19.11 -1.34 -7.81
N VAL A 203 19.93 -2.02 -7.02
CA VAL A 203 20.31 -1.56 -5.67
C VAL A 203 21.60 -0.76 -5.76
N VAL A 204 21.60 0.44 -5.20
CA VAL A 204 22.74 1.36 -5.14
C VAL A 204 23.02 1.79 -3.70
N ARG A 205 24.19 2.38 -3.45
CA ARG A 205 24.59 2.80 -2.10
C ARG A 205 24.52 4.31 -1.88
N ASP A 206 24.60 5.08 -2.95
CA ASP A 206 24.45 6.53 -2.87
C ASP A 206 23.03 6.94 -3.29
N PRO A 207 22.27 7.66 -2.44
CA PRO A 207 20.95 8.16 -2.79
C PRO A 207 20.92 8.98 -4.08
N ARG A 208 22.02 9.68 -4.39
CA ARG A 208 22.14 10.48 -5.63
C ARG A 208 22.07 9.60 -6.88
N ASP A 209 22.71 8.42 -6.85
CA ASP A 209 22.69 7.48 -7.98
C ASP A 209 21.27 6.94 -8.26
N ALA A 210 20.45 6.82 -7.21
CA ALA A 210 19.05 6.43 -7.38
C ALA A 210 18.19 7.56 -7.94
N VAL A 211 18.41 8.79 -7.48
CA VAL A 211 17.52 9.93 -7.74
C VAL A 211 17.77 10.59 -9.09
N ILE A 212 19.01 10.57 -9.61
CA ILE A 212 19.35 11.24 -10.90
C ILE A 212 18.36 10.81 -12.00
N GLY A 213 17.59 11.79 -12.50
CA GLY A 213 16.60 11.60 -13.56
C GLY A 213 15.37 10.76 -13.16
N ALA A 214 15.15 10.50 -11.89
CA ALA A 214 13.95 9.81 -11.40
C ALA A 214 12.70 10.70 -11.53
N HIS A 215 11.58 10.12 -11.91
CA HIS A 215 10.29 10.80 -12.07
C HIS A 215 9.41 10.69 -10.81
N LEU A 216 9.73 9.76 -9.93
CA LEU A 216 9.14 9.59 -8.62
C LEU A 216 10.24 9.25 -7.62
N VAL A 217 10.24 9.92 -6.48
CA VAL A 217 11.08 9.58 -5.32
C VAL A 217 10.14 9.22 -4.18
N SER A 218 10.37 8.08 -3.55
CA SER A 218 9.59 7.62 -2.40
C SER A 218 10.50 7.13 -1.28
N THR A 219 10.04 7.28 -0.05
CA THR A 219 10.71 6.80 1.16
C THR A 219 9.68 6.39 2.22
N ASP A 220 10.15 5.79 3.29
CA ASP A 220 9.39 5.45 4.49
C ASP A 220 10.25 5.68 5.73
N VAL A 221 9.63 5.65 6.90
CA VAL A 221 10.33 5.76 8.20
C VAL A 221 11.45 4.75 8.31
N TRP A 222 12.56 5.17 8.90
CA TRP A 222 13.73 4.30 9.09
C TRP A 222 13.55 3.30 10.22
N THR A 223 12.66 3.60 11.18
CA THR A 223 12.32 2.72 12.29
C THR A 223 10.84 2.43 12.26
N SER A 224 10.49 1.19 11.93
CA SER A 224 9.11 0.74 11.94
C SER A 224 8.66 0.37 13.36
N MET A 225 7.33 0.27 13.56
CA MET A 225 6.75 -0.19 14.83
C MET A 225 7.33 -1.55 15.22
N GLY A 226 7.90 -1.66 16.44
CA GLY A 226 8.53 -2.87 16.96
C GLY A 226 10.05 -2.92 16.81
N GLN A 227 10.71 -1.85 16.33
CA GLN A 227 12.17 -1.76 16.14
C GLN A 227 12.82 -0.70 17.03
N GLU A 228 12.16 -0.27 18.10
CA GLU A 228 12.56 0.87 18.93
C GLU A 228 13.92 0.68 19.63
N GLU A 229 14.31 -0.57 19.94
CA GLU A 229 15.59 -0.87 20.57
C GLU A 229 16.80 -0.62 19.64
N GLU A 230 16.61 -0.65 18.33
CA GLU A 230 17.66 -0.39 17.34
C GLU A 230 17.67 1.06 16.83
N THR A 231 16.77 1.91 17.30
CA THR A 231 16.51 3.25 16.76
C THR A 231 17.77 4.10 16.62
N ALA A 232 18.59 4.23 17.65
CA ALA A 232 19.79 5.08 17.61
C ALA A 232 20.81 4.62 16.56
N LYS A 233 21.02 3.30 16.42
CA LYS A 233 21.91 2.74 15.43
C LYS A 233 21.37 2.97 14.02
N ARG A 234 20.07 2.77 13.80
CA ARG A 234 19.42 2.99 12.51
C ARG A 234 19.47 4.46 12.10
N LEU A 235 19.16 5.39 13.02
CA LEU A 235 19.25 6.83 12.75
C LEU A 235 20.62 7.25 12.26
N ALA A 236 21.70 6.78 12.92
CA ALA A 236 23.07 7.09 12.49
C ALA A 236 23.41 6.51 11.11
N LEU A 237 22.97 5.27 10.84
CA LEU A 237 23.29 4.57 9.61
C LEU A 237 22.50 5.12 8.42
N PHE A 238 21.24 5.49 8.62
CA PHE A 238 20.35 6.00 7.59
C PHE A 238 20.47 7.51 7.36
N ALA A 239 21.14 8.27 8.24
CA ALA A 239 21.29 9.73 8.09
C ALA A 239 21.73 10.18 6.68
N PRO A 240 22.67 9.49 5.97
CA PRO A 240 23.03 9.85 4.59
C PRO A 240 21.91 9.63 3.56
N PHE A 241 20.84 8.91 3.93
CA PHE A 241 19.70 8.56 3.08
C PHE A 241 18.49 9.48 3.31
N GLN A 242 18.65 10.58 4.05
CA GLN A 242 17.59 11.56 4.20
C GLN A 242 17.20 12.17 2.85
N VAL A 243 15.91 12.14 2.52
CA VAL A 243 15.39 12.83 1.33
C VAL A 243 15.23 14.31 1.65
N THR A 244 15.92 15.13 0.87
CA THR A 244 15.94 16.60 1.00
C THR A 244 15.52 17.26 -0.31
N ARG A 245 15.19 18.56 -0.28
CA ARG A 245 14.93 19.34 -1.50
C ARG A 245 16.14 19.28 -2.45
N ALA A 246 17.35 19.44 -1.92
CA ALA A 246 18.58 19.37 -2.71
C ALA A 246 18.80 18.00 -3.38
N LEU A 247 18.37 16.92 -2.76
CA LEU A 247 18.38 15.59 -3.38
C LEU A 247 17.35 15.52 -4.51
N LEU A 248 16.15 16.05 -4.34
CA LEU A 248 15.12 16.10 -5.39
C LEU A 248 15.51 16.98 -6.57
N ASP A 249 16.39 17.97 -6.39
CA ASP A 249 16.90 18.83 -7.49
C ASP A 249 17.75 18.06 -8.50
N LEU A 250 18.22 16.86 -8.16
CA LEU A 250 18.95 15.96 -9.07
C LEU A 250 18.01 15.08 -9.92
N ALA A 251 16.75 15.02 -9.58
CA ALA A 251 15.75 14.20 -10.26
C ALA A 251 15.29 14.83 -11.59
N ALA A 252 14.32 14.21 -12.25
CA ALA A 252 13.67 14.79 -13.40
C ALA A 252 12.99 16.12 -13.02
N PRO A 253 12.89 17.10 -13.94
CA PRO A 253 12.30 18.42 -13.65
C PRO A 253 10.85 18.35 -13.16
N ASP A 254 10.15 17.29 -13.52
CA ASP A 254 8.74 17.04 -13.16
C ASP A 254 8.58 15.97 -12.07
N VAL A 255 9.63 15.71 -11.28
CA VAL A 255 9.62 14.69 -10.25
C VAL A 255 8.50 14.90 -9.24
N LEU A 256 7.88 13.80 -8.82
CA LEU A 256 6.99 13.77 -7.66
C LEU A 256 7.72 13.16 -6.46
N PHE A 257 7.40 13.66 -5.27
CA PHE A 257 7.78 13.05 -4.00
C PHE A 257 6.56 12.44 -3.31
N MET A 258 6.70 11.20 -2.84
CA MET A 258 5.67 10.46 -2.12
C MET A 258 6.20 9.91 -0.80
N HIS A 259 5.32 9.82 0.19
CA HIS A 259 5.58 9.20 1.48
C HIS A 259 4.31 8.57 2.03
N CYS A 260 4.36 7.29 2.41
CA CYS A 260 3.16 6.56 2.87
C CYS A 260 2.59 7.05 4.21
N LEU A 261 3.32 7.92 4.93
CA LEU A 261 2.97 8.48 6.23
C LEU A 261 2.71 7.41 7.34
N PRO A 262 3.03 7.71 8.63
CA PRO A 262 3.51 8.99 9.14
C PRO A 262 4.96 9.25 8.72
N ALA A 263 5.37 10.49 8.63
CA ALA A 263 6.74 10.89 8.35
C ALA A 263 7.39 11.48 9.59
N HIS A 264 8.67 11.15 9.81
CA HIS A 264 9.49 11.75 10.86
C HIS A 264 10.33 12.88 10.27
N ARG A 265 9.78 14.10 10.26
CA ARG A 265 10.48 15.28 9.76
C ARG A 265 11.80 15.50 10.51
N GLY A 266 12.90 15.59 9.78
CA GLY A 266 14.25 15.67 10.31
C GLY A 266 14.98 14.32 10.39
N GLU A 267 14.29 13.21 10.14
CA GLU A 267 14.85 11.86 10.01
C GLU A 267 14.91 11.48 8.53
N GLU A 268 14.00 10.61 8.04
CA GLU A 268 14.01 10.14 6.65
C GLU A 268 13.70 11.25 5.63
N ILE A 269 13.09 12.35 6.06
CA ILE A 269 12.84 13.53 5.23
C ILE A 269 13.31 14.81 5.94
N SER A 270 13.71 15.82 5.15
CA SER A 270 13.96 17.15 5.72
C SER A 270 12.68 17.78 6.29
N LEU A 271 12.83 18.73 7.23
CA LEU A 271 11.72 19.35 7.96
C LEU A 271 10.63 19.93 7.05
N ASP A 272 11.02 20.42 5.89
CA ASP A 272 10.21 21.19 4.95
C ASP A 272 9.78 20.40 3.68
N LEU A 273 10.17 19.12 3.57
CA LEU A 273 9.97 18.37 2.32
C LEU A 273 8.51 18.07 2.01
N LEU A 274 7.67 17.80 3.04
CA LEU A 274 6.23 17.57 2.80
C LEU A 274 5.49 18.83 2.33
N ASP A 275 6.09 20.01 2.51
CA ASP A 275 5.56 21.29 2.10
C ASP A 275 6.20 21.81 0.79
N ASP A 276 7.05 20.98 0.14
CA ASP A 276 7.62 21.24 -1.18
C ASP A 276 6.55 21.04 -2.26
N GLU A 277 6.57 21.85 -3.33
CA GLU A 277 5.60 21.78 -4.44
C GLU A 277 5.62 20.44 -5.20
N ARG A 278 6.72 19.69 -5.12
CA ARG A 278 6.87 18.35 -5.70
C ARG A 278 6.25 17.26 -4.82
N SER A 279 5.94 17.57 -3.57
CA SER A 279 5.34 16.62 -2.63
C SER A 279 3.84 16.47 -2.89
N VAL A 280 3.44 15.24 -3.16
CA VAL A 280 2.02 14.86 -3.33
C VAL A 280 1.55 13.90 -2.23
N ALA A 281 2.21 13.93 -1.08
CA ALA A 281 1.92 13.01 0.03
C ALA A 281 0.48 13.12 0.57
N TRP A 282 -0.13 14.30 0.47
CA TRP A 282 -1.52 14.51 0.91
C TRP A 282 -2.51 13.92 -0.09
N ASP A 283 -2.30 14.11 -1.41
CA ASP A 283 -3.09 13.51 -2.48
C ASP A 283 -2.95 11.98 -2.45
N GLN A 284 -1.73 11.48 -2.22
CA GLN A 284 -1.44 10.07 -2.03
C GLN A 284 -2.23 9.49 -0.85
N ALA A 285 -2.27 10.20 0.29
CA ALA A 285 -3.02 9.78 1.47
C ALA A 285 -4.54 9.77 1.21
N GLU A 286 -5.08 10.76 0.48
CA GLU A 286 -6.48 10.78 0.05
C GLU A 286 -6.79 9.62 -0.89
N ASN A 287 -5.92 9.36 -1.86
CA ASN A 287 -6.11 8.31 -2.86
C ASN A 287 -6.15 6.89 -2.25
N ARG A 288 -5.69 6.70 -1.01
CA ARG A 288 -5.94 5.47 -0.24
C ARG A 288 -7.42 5.14 -0.17
N LEU A 289 -8.27 6.14 0.06
CA LEU A 289 -9.73 5.96 0.10
C LEU A 289 -10.26 5.50 -1.26
N HIS A 290 -9.85 6.17 -2.33
CA HIS A 290 -10.43 5.94 -3.66
C HIS A 290 -9.94 4.65 -4.30
N ALA A 291 -8.63 4.34 -4.19
CA ALA A 291 -8.07 3.08 -4.66
C ALA A 291 -8.66 1.87 -3.91
N GLN A 292 -8.87 1.98 -2.59
CA GLN A 292 -9.48 0.91 -1.80
C GLN A 292 -10.97 0.74 -2.08
N LYS A 293 -11.71 1.82 -2.39
CA LYS A 293 -13.08 1.70 -2.90
C LYS A 293 -13.14 0.91 -4.20
N ALA A 294 -12.25 1.23 -5.14
CA ALA A 294 -12.19 0.51 -6.42
C ALA A 294 -11.77 -0.96 -6.23
N LEU A 295 -10.85 -1.24 -5.32
CA LEU A 295 -10.47 -2.60 -4.98
C LEU A 295 -11.63 -3.39 -4.35
N LEU A 296 -12.39 -2.78 -3.44
CA LEU A 296 -13.58 -3.40 -2.84
C LEU A 296 -14.63 -3.71 -3.91
N GLU A 297 -14.94 -2.75 -4.80
CA GLU A 297 -15.88 -2.95 -5.93
C GLU A 297 -15.39 -4.06 -6.88
N PHE A 298 -14.08 -4.17 -7.11
CA PHE A 298 -13.49 -5.20 -7.97
C PHE A 298 -13.57 -6.62 -7.37
N LEU A 299 -13.42 -6.74 -6.03
CA LEU A 299 -13.37 -8.04 -5.36
C LEU A 299 -14.73 -8.53 -4.87
N VAL A 300 -15.60 -7.61 -4.44
CA VAL A 300 -16.90 -7.94 -3.84
C VAL A 300 -17.99 -7.82 -4.89
N PRO A 301 -18.73 -8.91 -5.16
CA PRO A 301 -19.84 -8.84 -6.11
C PRO A 301 -20.87 -7.77 -5.71
N PRO A 302 -21.35 -6.98 -6.67
CA PRO A 302 -22.37 -5.98 -6.37
C PRO A 302 -23.63 -6.61 -5.78
N SER A 303 -24.33 -5.85 -4.97
CA SER A 303 -25.63 -6.26 -4.45
C SER A 303 -26.63 -6.24 -5.60
N TYR A 304 -27.07 -7.39 -6.08
CA TYR A 304 -28.17 -7.44 -7.03
C TYR A 304 -29.45 -7.03 -6.30
N HIS A 305 -30.04 -5.95 -6.73
CA HIS A 305 -31.44 -5.69 -6.45
C HIS A 305 -32.23 -6.72 -7.27
N HIS A 306 -32.79 -7.73 -6.64
CA HIS A 306 -33.92 -8.43 -7.22
C HIS A 306 -35.02 -7.37 -7.32
N ALA A 307 -35.26 -6.90 -8.53
CA ALA A 307 -36.41 -6.06 -8.86
C ALA A 307 -37.71 -6.85 -8.69
#